data_7fc6c11a0c1e92c587149ce0755e865e
#
_entry.id   7fc6c11a0c1e92c587149ce0755e865e
#
_cell.length_a   1.000
_cell.length_b   1.000
_cell.length_c   1.000
_cell.angle_alpha   90.00
_cell.angle_beta   90.00
_cell.angle_gamma   90.00
#
_symmetry.space_group_name_H-M   'P 1'
#
loop_
_entity.id
_entity.type
_entity.pdbx_description
1 polymer ?
#
loop_
_entity_poly.entity_id
_entity_poly.type
_entity_poly.pdbx_seq_one_letter_code
_entity_poly.pdbx_strand_id
1 'polypeptide(L)'
;KGIPISVVTAVAFHNLYGKEVRYCSDRKEEKDHGADKGSFLGSKLKDGDRVVMIEDVTTSGKSMEETVPKVRGAADVTIVGLMVSLNRMEKGLGGEKSALEEIREKYGFETNAIVTMEEVVEHLYNRTCQGRVVIDDTIKAAIDDYYKQYGCN
;
A
#
# COMPACT_ATOMS: atom_id res chain seq x y z
N LYS A 1 -1.46 -8.21 3.41
CA LYS A 1 -0.76 -7.27 4.32
C LYS A 1 0.57 -6.86 3.73
N GLY A 2 0.99 -5.61 3.92
CA GLY A 2 2.22 -5.04 3.36
C GLY A 2 3.51 -5.74 3.77
N ILE A 3 3.55 -6.40 4.95
CA ILE A 3 4.77 -7.05 5.47
C ILE A 3 5.36 -8.08 4.50
N PRO A 4 4.63 -9.11 4.01
CA PRO A 4 5.20 -10.04 3.04
C PRO A 4 5.66 -9.35 1.75
N ILE A 5 4.92 -8.33 1.30
CA ILE A 5 5.24 -7.59 0.08
C ILE A 5 6.57 -6.82 0.26
N SER A 6 6.79 -6.19 1.41
CA SER A 6 8.04 -5.47 1.67
C SER A 6 9.27 -6.41 1.70
N VAL A 7 9.11 -7.61 2.28
CA VAL A 7 10.17 -8.62 2.29
C VAL A 7 10.51 -9.10 0.87
N VAL A 8 9.50 -9.50 0.08
CA VAL A 8 9.76 -9.98 -1.29
C VAL A 8 10.26 -8.86 -2.19
N THR A 9 9.86 -7.61 -1.95
CA THR A 9 10.40 -6.45 -2.66
C THR A 9 11.90 -6.28 -2.38
N ALA A 10 12.33 -6.37 -1.12
CA ALA A 10 13.74 -6.29 -0.77
C ALA A 10 14.56 -7.42 -1.43
N VAL A 11 14.03 -8.65 -1.42
CA VAL A 11 14.65 -9.79 -2.12
C VAL A 11 14.74 -9.55 -3.63
N ALA A 12 13.66 -9.03 -4.24
CA ALA A 12 13.63 -8.73 -5.67
C ALA A 12 14.65 -7.64 -6.05
N PHE A 13 14.82 -6.60 -5.24
CA PHE A 13 15.84 -5.57 -5.46
C PHE A 13 17.25 -6.17 -5.45
N HIS A 14 17.52 -7.07 -4.52
CA HIS A 14 18.81 -7.77 -4.48
C HIS A 14 19.01 -8.63 -5.74
N ASN A 15 18.04 -9.49 -6.06
CA ASN A 15 18.17 -10.45 -7.15
C ASN A 15 18.22 -9.79 -8.55
N LEU A 16 17.43 -8.75 -8.77
CA LEU A 16 17.29 -8.12 -10.09
C LEU A 16 18.31 -7.00 -10.33
N TYR A 17 18.71 -6.30 -9.27
CA TYR A 17 19.51 -5.08 -9.40
C TYR A 17 20.81 -5.12 -8.58
N GLY A 18 21.07 -6.19 -7.83
CA GLY A 18 22.23 -6.28 -6.93
C GLY A 18 22.22 -5.22 -5.81
N LYS A 19 21.05 -4.69 -5.47
CA LYS A 19 20.89 -3.63 -4.46
C LYS A 19 20.35 -4.18 -3.17
N GLU A 20 21.01 -3.88 -2.08
CA GLU A 20 20.51 -4.15 -0.74
C GLU A 20 19.55 -3.04 -0.31
N VAL A 21 18.32 -3.43 0.01
CA VAL A 21 17.28 -2.54 0.54
C VAL A 21 16.91 -3.03 1.93
N ARG A 22 17.04 -2.14 2.91
CA ARG A 22 16.60 -2.42 4.28
C ARG A 22 15.08 -2.36 4.34
N TYR A 23 14.47 -3.23 5.14
CA TYR A 23 13.05 -3.19 5.40
C TYR A 23 12.76 -3.31 6.89
N CYS A 24 11.65 -2.75 7.31
CA CYS A 24 11.08 -2.92 8.64
C CYS A 24 9.55 -2.92 8.55
N SER A 25 8.91 -3.43 9.58
CA SER A 25 7.45 -3.37 9.74
C SER A 25 7.12 -2.83 11.12
N ASP A 26 6.02 -2.08 11.23
CA ASP A 26 5.54 -1.64 12.53
C ASP A 26 4.97 -2.82 13.32
N ARG A 27 5.08 -2.72 14.63
CA ARG A 27 4.46 -3.66 15.58
C ARG A 27 3.14 -3.07 16.06
N LYS A 28 2.12 -3.94 16.20
CA LYS A 28 0.85 -3.53 16.82
C LYS A 28 1.01 -3.16 18.27
N GLU A 29 1.93 -3.84 18.98
CA GLU A 29 2.23 -3.61 20.38
C GLU A 29 3.73 -3.35 20.57
N GLU A 30 4.07 -2.32 21.31
CA GLU A 30 5.45 -2.06 21.69
C GLU A 30 5.94 -3.18 22.63
N LYS A 31 7.14 -3.69 22.34
CA LYS A 31 7.79 -4.64 23.25
C LYS A 31 8.57 -3.90 24.32
N ASP A 32 8.14 -4.08 25.57
CA ASP A 32 8.84 -3.56 26.76
C ASP A 32 10.06 -4.41 27.15
N HIS A 33 10.17 -5.63 26.63
CA HIS A 33 11.14 -6.64 27.08
C HIS A 33 11.92 -7.24 25.91
N GLY A 34 13.20 -7.52 26.14
CA GLY A 34 14.12 -8.19 25.22
C GLY A 34 15.11 -7.26 24.51
N ALA A 35 15.97 -7.84 23.67
CA ALA A 35 17.03 -7.13 22.98
C ALA A 35 16.51 -6.11 21.92
N ASP A 36 15.29 -6.33 21.39
CA ASP A 36 14.64 -5.46 20.41
C ASP A 36 13.49 -4.68 21.07
N LYS A 37 13.84 -3.62 21.78
CA LYS A 37 12.88 -2.61 22.23
C LYS A 37 12.52 -1.70 21.04
N GLY A 38 11.22 -1.45 20.82
CA GLY A 38 10.79 -0.47 19.84
C GLY A 38 9.54 -0.86 19.04
N SER A 39 9.05 0.11 18.29
CA SER A 39 7.82 0.02 17.49
C SER A 39 7.99 -0.71 16.17
N PHE A 40 9.24 -1.07 15.77
CA PHE A 40 9.52 -1.70 14.49
C PHE A 40 10.23 -3.06 14.64
N LEU A 41 9.91 -3.97 13.72
CA LEU A 41 10.58 -5.24 13.51
C LEU A 41 11.40 -5.16 12.22
N GLY A 42 12.65 -5.66 12.26
CA GLY A 42 13.57 -5.64 11.13
C GLY A 42 14.64 -4.57 11.26
N SER A 43 14.98 -3.87 10.19
CA SER A 43 16.01 -2.85 10.19
C SER A 43 15.61 -1.62 10.97
N LYS A 44 16.54 -1.06 11.74
CA LYS A 44 16.31 0.24 12.42
C LYS A 44 16.33 1.37 11.40
N LEU A 45 15.38 2.30 11.54
CA LEU A 45 15.40 3.57 10.84
C LEU A 45 16.54 4.45 11.37
N LYS A 46 17.16 5.23 10.50
CA LYS A 46 18.26 6.13 10.81
C LYS A 46 17.99 7.50 10.21
N ASP A 47 18.58 8.52 10.82
CA ASP A 47 18.51 9.89 10.29
C ASP A 47 19.04 9.94 8.85
N GLY A 48 18.33 10.65 7.99
CA GLY A 48 18.62 10.76 6.57
C GLY A 48 18.08 9.61 5.70
N ASP A 49 17.45 8.60 6.28
CA ASP A 49 16.84 7.52 5.49
C ASP A 49 15.70 8.05 4.61
N ARG A 50 15.65 7.53 3.39
CA ARG A 50 14.51 7.70 2.48
C ARG A 50 13.64 6.45 2.54
N VAL A 51 12.38 6.61 2.94
CA VAL A 51 11.46 5.52 3.24
C VAL A 51 10.35 5.45 2.20
N VAL A 52 10.14 4.29 1.61
CA VAL A 52 8.92 3.94 0.87
C VAL A 52 8.07 3.08 1.78
N MET A 53 6.83 3.48 1.99
CA MET A 53 5.84 2.68 2.71
C MET A 53 5.19 1.71 1.75
N ILE A 54 4.91 0.48 2.20
CA ILE A 54 4.31 -0.58 1.38
C ILE A 54 3.08 -1.14 2.10
N GLU A 55 1.96 -1.16 1.38
CA GLU A 55 0.72 -1.80 1.81
C GLU A 55 0.15 -2.69 0.71
N ASP A 56 -0.74 -3.60 1.09
CA ASP A 56 -1.49 -4.40 0.11
C ASP A 56 -2.57 -3.56 -0.57
N VAL A 57 -3.46 -2.99 0.20
CA VAL A 57 -4.53 -2.09 -0.23
C VAL A 57 -4.77 -1.03 0.85
N THR A 58 -5.35 0.09 0.48
CA THR A 58 -5.88 1.05 1.45
C THR A 58 -7.27 1.50 1.03
N THR A 59 -8.19 1.61 1.99
CA THR A 59 -9.57 2.09 1.78
C THR A 59 -9.86 3.37 2.54
N SER A 60 -9.32 3.51 3.74
CA SER A 60 -9.57 4.65 4.62
C SER A 60 -8.33 5.46 4.96
N GLY A 61 -7.14 4.99 4.58
CA GLY A 61 -5.90 5.63 5.00
C GLY A 61 -5.56 5.51 6.49
N LYS A 62 -6.37 4.79 7.27
CA LYS A 62 -6.18 4.66 8.74
C LYS A 62 -4.83 4.07 9.12
N SER A 63 -4.32 3.11 8.34
CA SER A 63 -2.98 2.55 8.57
C SER A 63 -1.90 3.63 8.49
N MET A 64 -2.06 4.61 7.61
CA MET A 64 -1.12 5.73 7.47
C MET A 64 -1.20 6.68 8.66
N GLU A 65 -2.39 6.90 9.23
CA GLU A 65 -2.54 7.73 10.44
C GLU A 65 -1.78 7.16 11.64
N GLU A 66 -1.68 5.84 11.71
CA GLU A 66 -0.94 5.15 12.77
C GLU A 66 0.56 5.05 12.45
N THR A 67 0.92 4.74 11.21
CA THR A 67 2.30 4.39 10.84
C THR A 67 3.17 5.61 10.52
N VAL A 68 2.63 6.64 9.85
CA VAL A 68 3.42 7.86 9.52
C VAL A 68 4.01 8.54 10.76
N PRO A 69 3.26 8.78 11.84
CA PRO A 69 3.84 9.35 13.06
C PRO A 69 4.90 8.46 13.70
N LYS A 70 4.72 7.13 13.69
CA LYS A 70 5.73 6.20 14.21
C LYS A 70 7.03 6.25 13.42
N VAL A 71 6.94 6.28 12.08
CA VAL A 71 8.11 6.36 11.19
C VAL A 71 8.86 7.67 11.41
N ARG A 72 8.15 8.80 11.43
CA ARG A 72 8.74 10.13 11.67
C ARG A 72 9.27 10.33 13.09
N GLY A 73 8.70 9.61 14.07
CA GLY A 73 9.15 9.64 15.46
C GLY A 73 10.35 8.73 15.76
N ALA A 74 10.64 7.78 14.88
CA ALA A 74 11.74 6.82 15.08
C ALA A 74 13.11 7.38 14.70
N ALA A 75 13.19 8.26 13.71
CA ALA A 75 14.39 8.94 13.22
C ALA A 75 14.01 10.10 12.30
N ASP A 76 14.95 11.00 12.01
CA ASP A 76 14.77 12.08 11.02
C ASP A 76 14.83 11.51 9.60
N VAL A 77 13.71 10.98 9.13
CA VAL A 77 13.57 10.30 7.84
C VAL A 77 12.70 11.09 6.87
N THR A 78 12.95 10.90 5.58
CA THR A 78 12.07 11.41 4.52
C THR A 78 11.21 10.27 3.98
N ILE A 79 9.89 10.33 4.22
CA ILE A 79 8.95 9.43 3.55
C ILE A 79 8.79 9.95 2.13
N VAL A 80 9.24 9.16 1.14
CA VAL A 80 9.23 9.55 -0.27
C VAL A 80 8.01 9.04 -1.02
N GLY A 81 7.30 8.05 -0.47
CA GLY A 81 6.08 7.56 -1.09
C GLY A 81 5.42 6.40 -0.36
N LEU A 82 4.18 6.14 -0.78
CA LEU A 82 3.40 4.95 -0.47
C LEU A 82 3.18 4.17 -1.76
N MET A 83 3.48 2.88 -1.74
CA MET A 83 3.16 1.94 -2.81
C MET A 83 2.15 0.92 -2.30
N VAL A 84 1.03 0.77 -2.99
CA VAL A 84 0.05 -0.29 -2.73
C VAL A 84 0.02 -1.32 -3.86
N SER A 85 -0.40 -2.54 -3.58
CA SER A 85 -0.54 -3.55 -4.64
C SER A 85 -1.70 -3.21 -5.56
N LEU A 86 -2.85 -2.85 -4.98
CA LEU A 86 -4.06 -2.54 -5.71
C LEU A 86 -4.64 -1.20 -5.26
N ASN A 87 -4.82 -0.28 -6.19
CA ASN A 87 -5.71 0.86 -5.99
C ASN A 87 -7.14 0.43 -6.29
N ARG A 88 -7.95 0.34 -5.25
CA ARG A 88 -9.36 -0.03 -5.38
C ARG A 88 -10.21 1.07 -6.00
N MET A 89 -9.67 2.29 -6.17
CA MET A 89 -10.36 3.45 -6.73
C MET A 89 -11.68 3.78 -6.00
N GLU A 90 -11.71 3.52 -4.71
CA GLU A 90 -12.84 3.84 -3.84
C GLU A 90 -12.65 5.20 -3.19
N LYS A 91 -13.75 5.86 -2.89
CA LYS A 91 -13.76 7.11 -2.12
C LYS A 91 -13.10 6.91 -0.77
N GLY A 92 -12.22 7.82 -0.41
CA GLY A 92 -11.65 7.90 0.92
C GLY A 92 -12.67 8.39 1.96
N LEU A 93 -12.20 8.67 3.17
CA LEU A 93 -13.06 9.15 4.26
C LEU A 93 -13.67 10.53 3.99
N GLY A 94 -13.03 11.38 3.18
CA GLY A 94 -13.56 12.67 2.73
C GLY A 94 -14.70 12.57 1.72
N GLY A 95 -14.87 11.41 1.08
CA GLY A 95 -16.02 11.08 0.23
C GLY A 95 -15.98 11.59 -1.20
N GLU A 96 -14.95 12.36 -1.60
CA GLU A 96 -14.82 12.90 -2.95
C GLU A 96 -13.62 12.31 -3.70
N LYS A 97 -12.49 12.18 -3.03
CA LYS A 97 -11.23 11.70 -3.59
C LYS A 97 -10.95 10.26 -3.20
N SER A 98 -10.06 9.61 -3.93
CA SER A 98 -9.58 8.29 -3.53
C SER A 98 -8.74 8.37 -2.23
N ALA A 99 -8.67 7.27 -1.49
CA ALA A 99 -7.85 7.20 -0.29
C ALA A 99 -6.37 7.53 -0.57
N LEU A 100 -5.84 7.16 -1.75
CA LEU A 100 -4.46 7.48 -2.12
C LEU A 100 -4.26 8.99 -2.35
N GLU A 101 -5.22 9.66 -2.97
CA GLU A 101 -5.17 11.13 -3.15
C GLU A 101 -5.26 11.86 -1.82
N GLU A 102 -6.17 11.44 -0.93
CA GLU A 102 -6.28 12.01 0.42
C GLU A 102 -4.98 11.84 1.22
N ILE A 103 -4.33 10.67 1.15
CA ILE A 103 -3.04 10.41 1.78
C ILE A 103 -1.96 11.33 1.21
N ARG A 104 -1.88 11.45 -0.12
CA ARG A 104 -0.90 12.33 -0.78
C ARG A 104 -1.04 13.77 -0.32
N GLU A 105 -2.27 14.29 -0.30
CA GLU A 105 -2.54 15.67 0.13
C GLU A 105 -2.24 15.89 1.62
N LYS A 106 -2.64 14.93 2.46
CA LYS A 106 -2.48 15.04 3.91
C LYS A 106 -1.02 14.98 4.36
N TYR A 107 -0.22 14.12 3.74
CA TYR A 107 1.14 13.83 4.21
C TYR A 107 2.25 14.39 3.33
N GLY A 108 1.96 14.82 2.10
CA GLY A 108 2.88 15.48 1.19
C GLY A 108 3.90 14.55 0.52
N PHE A 109 3.61 13.25 0.41
CA PHE A 109 4.44 12.30 -0.33
C PHE A 109 3.64 11.61 -1.45
N GLU A 110 4.35 11.07 -2.44
CA GLU A 110 3.72 10.42 -3.59
C GLU A 110 3.02 9.11 -3.20
N THR A 111 1.92 8.81 -3.87
CA THR A 111 1.16 7.58 -3.69
C THR A 111 0.97 6.89 -5.03
N ASN A 112 1.28 5.60 -5.10
CA ASN A 112 1.22 4.82 -6.32
C ASN A 112 0.68 3.42 -6.04
N ALA A 113 0.18 2.76 -7.08
CA ALA A 113 -0.26 1.38 -7.05
C ALA A 113 0.45 0.56 -8.13
N ILE A 114 0.59 -0.74 -7.92
CA ILE A 114 1.07 -1.67 -8.95
C ILE A 114 0.02 -1.80 -10.05
N VAL A 115 -1.26 -1.86 -9.67
CA VAL A 115 -2.40 -1.98 -10.57
C VAL A 115 -3.62 -1.27 -9.98
N THR A 116 -4.49 -0.76 -10.85
CA THR A 116 -5.79 -0.21 -10.47
C THR A 116 -6.90 -1.23 -10.71
N MET A 117 -8.04 -1.05 -10.06
CA MET A 117 -9.18 -1.94 -10.29
C MET A 117 -9.77 -1.76 -11.71
N GLU A 118 -9.66 -0.56 -12.30
CA GLU A 118 -10.02 -0.31 -13.68
C GLU A 118 -9.18 -1.16 -14.65
N GLU A 119 -7.86 -1.16 -14.50
CA GLU A 119 -6.94 -1.98 -15.29
C GLU A 119 -7.22 -3.49 -15.11
N VAL A 120 -7.55 -3.93 -13.87
CA VAL A 120 -7.94 -5.32 -13.61
C VAL A 120 -9.20 -5.69 -14.38
N VAL A 121 -10.23 -4.83 -14.35
CA VAL A 121 -11.48 -5.06 -15.07
C VAL A 121 -11.24 -5.06 -16.57
N GLU A 122 -10.54 -4.07 -17.10
CA GLU A 122 -10.20 -3.97 -18.53
C GLU A 122 -9.45 -5.22 -19.02
N HIS A 123 -8.52 -5.70 -18.20
CA HIS A 123 -7.70 -6.86 -18.58
C HIS A 123 -8.46 -8.19 -18.50
N LEU A 124 -9.39 -8.37 -17.58
CA LEU A 124 -10.05 -9.64 -17.30
C LEU A 124 -11.48 -9.75 -17.85
N TYR A 125 -12.11 -8.64 -18.24
CA TYR A 125 -13.49 -8.64 -18.72
C TYR A 125 -13.64 -9.46 -20.01
N ASN A 126 -14.50 -10.47 -19.94
CA ASN A 126 -14.76 -11.44 -21.02
C ASN A 126 -13.48 -12.12 -21.58
N ARG A 127 -12.40 -12.15 -20.81
CA ARG A 127 -11.17 -12.87 -21.18
C ARG A 127 -11.00 -14.14 -20.38
N THR A 128 -10.55 -15.18 -21.04
CA THR A 128 -10.25 -16.45 -20.41
C THR A 128 -8.92 -16.35 -19.66
N CYS A 129 -8.95 -16.55 -18.35
CA CYS A 129 -7.78 -16.67 -17.50
C CYS A 129 -7.78 -18.05 -16.84
N GLN A 130 -6.72 -18.82 -17.01
CA GLN A 130 -6.60 -20.19 -16.49
C GLN A 130 -7.80 -21.08 -16.81
N GLY A 131 -8.30 -20.99 -18.06
CA GLY A 131 -9.40 -21.83 -18.55
C GLY A 131 -10.82 -21.37 -18.19
N ARG A 132 -10.98 -20.22 -17.55
CA ARG A 132 -12.29 -19.66 -17.20
C ARG A 132 -12.35 -18.14 -17.40
N VAL A 133 -13.53 -17.62 -17.68
CA VAL A 133 -13.80 -16.18 -17.63
C VAL A 133 -14.04 -15.80 -16.15
N VAL A 134 -13.21 -14.88 -15.66
CA VAL A 134 -13.26 -14.42 -14.26
C VAL A 134 -14.26 -13.28 -14.08
N ILE A 135 -14.25 -12.33 -15.02
CA ILE A 135 -15.18 -11.20 -15.06
C ILE A 135 -16.02 -11.34 -16.32
N ASP A 136 -17.21 -11.86 -16.16
CA ASP A 136 -18.26 -11.93 -17.20
C ASP A 136 -19.16 -10.69 -17.13
N ASP A 137 -20.20 -10.64 -17.97
CA ASP A 137 -21.14 -9.52 -18.04
C ASP A 137 -21.88 -9.32 -16.69
N THR A 138 -22.18 -10.40 -15.99
CA THR A 138 -22.87 -10.35 -14.69
C THR A 138 -22.00 -9.73 -13.62
N ILE A 139 -20.74 -10.18 -13.54
CA ILE A 139 -19.76 -9.65 -12.59
C ILE A 139 -19.40 -8.21 -12.95
N LYS A 140 -19.24 -7.90 -14.25
CA LYS A 140 -18.99 -6.54 -14.69
C LYS A 140 -20.10 -5.58 -14.26
N ALA A 141 -21.36 -5.95 -14.48
CA ALA A 141 -22.51 -5.15 -14.06
C ALA A 141 -22.53 -4.92 -12.53
N ALA A 142 -22.23 -5.95 -11.75
CA ALA A 142 -22.14 -5.82 -10.29
C ALA A 142 -20.98 -4.89 -9.86
N ILE A 143 -19.83 -4.95 -10.54
CA ILE A 143 -18.72 -4.04 -10.32
C ILE A 143 -19.15 -2.59 -10.65
N ASP A 144 -19.81 -2.37 -11.78
CA ASP A 144 -20.27 -1.04 -12.19
C ASP A 144 -21.26 -0.44 -11.18
N ASP A 145 -22.19 -1.25 -10.68
CA ASP A 145 -23.15 -0.81 -9.66
C ASP A 145 -22.45 -0.50 -8.32
N TYR A 146 -21.44 -1.29 -7.95
CA TYR A 146 -20.62 -1.01 -6.78
C TYR A 146 -19.91 0.34 -6.92
N TYR A 147 -19.26 0.61 -8.06
CA TYR A 147 -18.51 1.84 -8.29
C TYR A 147 -19.39 3.09 -8.44
N LYS A 148 -20.67 2.97 -8.86
CA LYS A 148 -21.62 4.09 -8.79
C LYS A 148 -21.81 4.59 -7.35
N GLN A 149 -21.70 3.73 -6.37
CA GLN A 149 -21.90 4.07 -4.96
C GLN A 149 -20.58 4.44 -4.26
N TYR A 150 -19.54 3.66 -4.47
CA TYR A 150 -18.29 3.73 -3.70
C TYR A 150 -17.09 4.24 -4.49
N GLY A 151 -17.16 4.28 -5.81
CA GLY A 151 -16.06 4.71 -6.66
C GLY A 151 -15.79 6.21 -6.56
N CYS A 152 -14.50 6.57 -6.62
CA CYS A 152 -14.08 7.94 -6.93
C CYS A 152 -13.95 8.09 -8.46
N ASN A 153 -14.42 9.20 -9.00
CA ASN A 153 -14.27 9.55 -10.41
C ASN A 153 -12.88 10.11 -10.68
#